data_953f0ea961da3873c91e5cfd29d4b572
#
_entry.id   953f0ea961da3873c91e5cfd29d4b572
#
_cell.length_a   1.000
_cell.length_b   1.000
_cell.length_c   1.000
_cell.angle_alpha   90.00
_cell.angle_beta   90.00
_cell.angle_gamma   90.00
#
_symmetry.space_group_name_H-M   'P 1'
#
loop_
_entity.id
_entity.type
_entity.pdbx_description
1 polymer ?
#
loop_
_entity_poly.entity_id
_entity_poly.type
_entity_poly.pdbx_seq_one_letter_code
_entity_poly.pdbx_strand_id
1 'polypeptide(L)'
;VKLTADPLRPNRVAAPIHSGMPSMQLEFHQVDAFTDRAFAGNPAMVYRLDAWLSDQLMQQIAAEHNLSETAFLVREPPGWHIRWFTPTHEVPLCGHATLASAFVLFEKYAEKAEVIHFTGKSGPLSVSRENSRLVLDFPSMPPAEQGVTVEIERALGMEVVDVLSAAELLVVLESEQAVRDCKPDFAAIARLPWPGVIVTAKGDGERYDFVSRYFAPGIGINEDPVTGSTHCSLIPYWSARLNKFSLTGYQASARGGELFCRLEGERVKIGGHATLVASGALILS
;
A
#
# COMPACT_ATOMS: atom_id res chain seq x y z
N VAL A 1 6.81 -33.89 45.25
CA VAL A 1 5.50 -33.25 45.12
C VAL A 1 5.25 -33.04 43.65
N LYS A 2 4.36 -33.86 43.05
CA LYS A 2 3.94 -33.77 41.66
C LYS A 2 2.80 -32.73 41.60
N LEU A 3 3.04 -31.63 40.83
CA LEU A 3 1.98 -30.73 40.45
C LEU A 3 1.33 -31.27 39.14
N THR A 4 0.10 -31.71 39.25
CA THR A 4 -0.74 -32.10 38.12
C THR A 4 -1.36 -30.83 37.56
N ALA A 5 -1.12 -30.56 36.25
CA ALA A 5 -1.76 -29.47 35.52
C ALA A 5 -3.23 -29.85 35.21
N ASP A 6 -4.14 -28.96 35.56
CA ASP A 6 -5.57 -29.06 35.29
C ASP A 6 -5.83 -28.63 33.83
N PRO A 7 -6.64 -29.37 33.03
CA PRO A 7 -6.87 -29.02 31.63
C PRO A 7 -7.79 -27.79 31.49
N LEU A 8 -7.38 -26.90 30.61
CA LEU A 8 -7.99 -25.65 30.17
C LEU A 8 -9.54 -25.71 30.12
N ARG A 9 -10.19 -24.92 30.96
CA ARG A 9 -11.61 -24.57 30.80
C ARG A 9 -11.74 -23.66 29.57
N PRO A 10 -12.72 -23.89 28.68
CA PRO A 10 -12.99 -22.95 27.59
C PRO A 10 -13.37 -21.59 28.17
N ASN A 11 -12.71 -20.53 27.68
CA ASN A 11 -13.05 -19.16 28.03
C ASN A 11 -14.54 -18.92 27.75
N ARG A 12 -15.32 -18.70 28.80
CA ARG A 12 -16.66 -18.15 28.67
C ARG A 12 -16.51 -16.75 28.08
N VAL A 13 -16.96 -16.59 26.84
CA VAL A 13 -17.23 -15.27 26.28
C VAL A 13 -18.21 -14.58 27.23
N ALA A 14 -17.79 -13.46 27.80
CA ALA A 14 -18.62 -12.67 28.69
C ALA A 14 -19.87 -12.21 27.91
N ALA A 15 -21.04 -12.36 28.55
CA ALA A 15 -22.30 -11.84 28.00
C ALA A 15 -22.20 -10.33 27.78
N PRO A 16 -22.86 -9.75 26.75
CA PRO A 16 -22.78 -8.32 26.45
C PRO A 16 -23.33 -7.48 27.61
N ILE A 17 -22.56 -6.47 28.01
CA ILE A 17 -22.81 -5.61 29.19
C ILE A 17 -23.89 -4.53 28.92
N HIS A 18 -24.39 -4.38 27.69
CA HIS A 18 -25.40 -3.38 27.36
C HIS A 18 -26.62 -3.99 26.65
N SER A 19 -27.72 -4.06 27.38
CA SER A 19 -29.08 -4.28 26.86
C SER A 19 -29.69 -2.92 26.49
N GLY A 20 -29.89 -2.65 25.18
CA GLY A 20 -30.80 -1.57 24.84
C GLY A 20 -30.71 -0.92 23.46
N MET A 21 -29.60 -0.93 22.77
CA MET A 21 -29.56 -0.44 21.37
C MET A 21 -29.02 -1.53 20.44
N PRO A 22 -29.54 -1.63 19.20
CA PRO A 22 -28.97 -2.54 18.23
C PRO A 22 -27.55 -2.09 17.93
N SER A 23 -26.56 -2.84 18.42
CA SER A 23 -25.15 -2.58 18.08
C SER A 23 -24.94 -2.93 16.61
N MET A 24 -24.43 -1.99 15.82
CA MET A 24 -23.99 -2.27 14.46
C MET A 24 -22.68 -3.07 14.54
N GLN A 25 -22.59 -4.18 13.82
CA GLN A 25 -21.35 -4.94 13.69
C GLN A 25 -20.86 -4.87 12.26
N LEU A 26 -19.60 -4.47 12.07
CA LEU A 26 -18.96 -4.36 10.75
C LEU A 26 -17.77 -5.32 10.71
N GLU A 27 -17.86 -6.33 9.83
CA GLU A 27 -16.76 -7.27 9.63
C GLU A 27 -15.58 -6.56 8.98
N PHE A 28 -14.37 -6.80 9.49
CA PHE A 28 -13.14 -6.27 8.94
C PHE A 28 -12.09 -7.35 8.71
N HIS A 29 -11.19 -7.06 7.77
CA HIS A 29 -10.00 -7.86 7.50
C HIS A 29 -8.78 -6.95 7.45
N GLN A 30 -7.75 -7.26 8.22
CA GLN A 30 -6.44 -6.61 8.12
C GLN A 30 -5.55 -7.46 7.21
N VAL A 31 -5.03 -6.83 6.18
CA VAL A 31 -4.21 -7.47 5.15
C VAL A 31 -2.91 -6.68 4.97
N ASP A 32 -1.79 -7.38 5.01
CA ASP A 32 -0.49 -6.86 4.60
C ASP A 32 -0.32 -7.08 3.10
N ALA A 33 -0.27 -6.00 2.32
CA ALA A 33 -0.11 -6.02 0.87
C ALA A 33 1.38 -5.98 0.47
N PHE A 34 1.71 -6.54 -0.71
CA PHE A 34 3.07 -6.66 -1.26
C PHE A 34 4.02 -7.52 -0.41
N THR A 35 3.48 -8.54 0.23
CA THR A 35 4.23 -9.51 1.04
C THR A 35 3.52 -10.86 1.10
N ASP A 36 4.30 -11.92 1.23
CA ASP A 36 3.84 -13.29 1.47
C ASP A 36 3.89 -13.70 2.96
N ARG A 37 4.24 -12.77 3.86
CA ARG A 37 4.36 -13.00 5.30
C ARG A 37 3.73 -11.86 6.11
N ALA A 38 3.16 -12.17 7.26
CA ALA A 38 2.62 -11.19 8.18
C ALA A 38 3.73 -10.25 8.73
N PHE A 39 3.34 -9.02 9.06
CA PHE A 39 4.17 -7.99 9.66
C PHE A 39 5.24 -7.40 8.71
N ALA A 40 5.11 -7.64 7.42
CA ALA A 40 5.86 -7.02 6.34
C ALA A 40 4.87 -6.33 5.38
N GLY A 41 5.36 -5.75 4.28
CA GLY A 41 4.51 -5.07 3.30
C GLY A 41 3.79 -3.84 3.87
N ASN A 42 2.71 -3.43 3.23
CA ASN A 42 1.89 -2.28 3.63
C ASN A 42 0.53 -2.74 4.16
N PRO A 43 0.22 -2.49 5.45
CA PRO A 43 -1.03 -2.92 6.06
C PRO A 43 -2.20 -2.06 5.61
N ALA A 44 -3.33 -2.70 5.32
CA ALA A 44 -4.60 -2.05 5.08
C ALA A 44 -5.72 -2.74 5.87
N MET A 45 -6.66 -1.94 6.37
CA MET A 45 -7.93 -2.46 6.88
C MET A 45 -8.95 -2.46 5.74
N VAL A 46 -9.71 -3.55 5.61
CA VAL A 46 -10.69 -3.73 4.54
C VAL A 46 -12.05 -4.03 5.14
N TYR A 47 -13.05 -3.24 4.74
CA TYR A 47 -14.46 -3.42 5.07
C TYR A 47 -15.28 -3.66 3.79
N ARG A 48 -15.94 -4.80 3.71
CA ARG A 48 -17.01 -5.00 2.73
C ARG A 48 -18.34 -4.62 3.38
N LEU A 49 -19.00 -3.62 2.80
CA LEU A 49 -20.26 -3.08 3.28
C LEU A 49 -21.42 -3.46 2.35
N ASP A 50 -22.63 -3.60 2.89
CA ASP A 50 -23.84 -3.77 2.11
C ASP A 50 -24.38 -2.42 1.57
N ALA A 51 -24.11 -1.33 2.28
CA ALA A 51 -24.36 0.05 1.86
C ALA A 51 -23.34 1.00 2.48
N TRP A 52 -23.17 2.19 1.88
CA TRP A 52 -22.24 3.20 2.39
C TRP A 52 -22.63 3.67 3.81
N LEU A 53 -21.64 3.76 4.66
CA LEU A 53 -21.72 4.50 5.91
C LEU A 53 -21.59 6.00 5.64
N SER A 54 -21.87 6.84 6.64
CA SER A 54 -21.57 8.26 6.51
C SER A 54 -20.07 8.50 6.38
N ASP A 55 -19.68 9.55 5.65
CA ASP A 55 -18.27 9.92 5.47
C ASP A 55 -17.57 10.13 6.81
N GLN A 56 -18.28 10.75 7.77
CA GLN A 56 -17.77 10.97 9.11
C GLN A 56 -17.47 9.65 9.83
N LEU A 57 -18.34 8.66 9.73
CA LEU A 57 -18.13 7.36 10.39
C LEU A 57 -16.99 6.58 9.75
N MET A 58 -16.88 6.56 8.43
CA MET A 58 -15.76 5.94 7.72
C MET A 58 -14.43 6.59 8.11
N GLN A 59 -14.39 7.91 8.22
CA GLN A 59 -13.21 8.65 8.67
C GLN A 59 -12.85 8.33 10.13
N GLN A 60 -13.82 8.23 11.02
CA GLN A 60 -13.60 7.85 12.42
C GLN A 60 -13.05 6.43 12.55
N ILE A 61 -13.59 5.47 11.78
CA ILE A 61 -13.10 4.09 11.72
C ILE A 61 -11.65 4.04 11.24
N ALA A 62 -11.32 4.80 10.19
CA ALA A 62 -9.95 4.85 9.67
C ALA A 62 -8.98 5.47 10.69
N ALA A 63 -9.39 6.52 11.40
CA ALA A 63 -8.60 7.14 12.46
C ALA A 63 -8.37 6.18 13.65
N GLU A 64 -9.38 5.40 14.04
CA GLU A 64 -9.28 4.42 15.13
C GLU A 64 -8.31 3.29 14.79
N HIS A 65 -8.32 2.78 13.55
CA HIS A 65 -7.37 1.77 13.10
C HIS A 65 -5.95 2.29 12.97
N ASN A 66 -5.79 3.57 12.66
CA ASN A 66 -4.49 4.24 12.54
C ASN A 66 -3.47 3.48 11.67
N LEU A 67 -3.94 2.85 10.59
CA LEU A 67 -3.12 2.27 9.54
C LEU A 67 -2.94 3.29 8.41
N SER A 68 -2.03 3.01 7.46
CA SER A 68 -1.83 3.87 6.29
C SER A 68 -3.16 4.20 5.62
N GLU A 69 -3.96 3.18 5.27
CA GLU A 69 -5.32 3.34 4.78
C GLU A 69 -6.28 2.25 5.27
N THR A 70 -7.55 2.66 5.39
CA THR A 70 -8.71 1.78 5.52
C THR A 70 -9.53 1.87 4.25
N ALA A 71 -9.79 0.73 3.62
CA ALA A 71 -10.62 0.61 2.42
C ALA A 71 -12.03 0.18 2.77
N PHE A 72 -13.02 0.84 2.20
CA PHE A 72 -14.43 0.48 2.27
C PHE A 72 -14.94 0.11 0.89
N LEU A 73 -15.67 -1.00 0.79
CA LEU A 73 -16.16 -1.59 -0.45
C LEU A 73 -17.68 -1.73 -0.41
N VAL A 74 -18.34 -1.29 -1.45
CA VAL A 74 -19.77 -1.55 -1.70
C VAL A 74 -19.93 -2.19 -3.07
N ARG A 75 -20.77 -3.23 -3.16
CA ARG A 75 -21.07 -3.86 -4.45
C ARG A 75 -21.94 -2.94 -5.30
N GLU A 76 -21.42 -2.51 -6.43
CA GLU A 76 -22.12 -1.72 -7.43
C GLU A 76 -21.91 -2.37 -8.82
N PRO A 77 -22.90 -3.16 -9.31
CA PRO A 77 -22.73 -3.86 -10.59
C PRO A 77 -22.33 -2.93 -11.75
N PRO A 78 -21.38 -3.34 -12.61
CA PRO A 78 -20.84 -4.71 -12.71
C PRO A 78 -19.67 -5.01 -11.77
N GLY A 79 -19.21 -4.05 -10.94
CA GLY A 79 -18.01 -4.18 -10.10
C GLY A 79 -18.24 -3.83 -8.64
N TRP A 80 -17.21 -3.22 -8.06
CA TRP A 80 -17.16 -2.74 -6.69
C TRP A 80 -16.83 -1.26 -6.67
N HIS A 81 -17.55 -0.47 -5.89
CA HIS A 81 -17.13 0.89 -5.57
C HIS A 81 -16.21 0.83 -4.34
N ILE A 82 -15.06 1.53 -4.41
CA ILE A 82 -14.04 1.52 -3.38
C ILE A 82 -13.69 2.95 -2.96
N ARG A 83 -13.54 3.14 -1.65
CA ARG A 83 -13.10 4.40 -1.05
C ARG A 83 -12.00 4.11 -0.04
N TRP A 84 -11.01 4.99 0.04
CA TRP A 84 -9.84 4.83 0.91
C TRP A 84 -9.71 6.04 1.83
N PHE A 85 -9.50 5.77 3.11
CA PHE A 85 -9.35 6.78 4.13
C PHE A 85 -8.03 6.58 4.87
N THR A 86 -7.18 7.62 4.92
CA THR A 86 -6.09 7.72 5.87
C THR A 86 -6.68 8.03 7.26
N PRO A 87 -5.90 8.04 8.33
CA PRO A 87 -6.40 8.48 9.64
C PRO A 87 -6.97 9.90 9.65
N THR A 88 -6.67 10.75 8.66
CA THR A 88 -7.04 12.16 8.65
C THR A 88 -7.98 12.60 7.52
N HIS A 89 -7.97 11.92 6.38
CA HIS A 89 -8.79 12.31 5.22
C HIS A 89 -8.97 11.17 4.22
N GLU A 90 -9.97 11.32 3.35
CA GLU A 90 -10.19 10.42 2.21
C GLU A 90 -9.22 10.75 1.07
N VAL A 91 -8.57 9.71 0.51
CA VAL A 91 -7.66 9.84 -0.63
C VAL A 91 -8.29 9.36 -1.93
N PRO A 92 -7.94 9.96 -3.08
CA PRO A 92 -8.56 9.63 -4.36
C PRO A 92 -8.10 8.29 -4.96
N LEU A 93 -6.96 7.77 -4.51
CA LEU A 93 -6.35 6.54 -5.02
C LEU A 93 -5.45 5.92 -3.95
N CYS A 94 -5.51 4.57 -3.81
CA CYS A 94 -4.57 3.83 -2.98
C CYS A 94 -4.33 2.44 -3.58
N GLY A 95 -3.09 2.17 -4.01
CA GLY A 95 -2.73 0.90 -4.69
C GLY A 95 -2.72 -0.29 -3.75
N HIS A 96 -1.99 -0.20 -2.60
CA HIS A 96 -1.85 -1.33 -1.68
C HIS A 96 -3.19 -1.74 -1.03
N ALA A 97 -4.03 -0.76 -0.66
CA ALA A 97 -5.34 -1.04 -0.09
C ALA A 97 -6.33 -1.59 -1.14
N THR A 98 -6.16 -1.26 -2.44
CA THR A 98 -6.90 -1.88 -3.54
C THR A 98 -6.49 -3.34 -3.72
N LEU A 99 -5.18 -3.63 -3.68
CA LEU A 99 -4.66 -5.00 -3.74
C LEU A 99 -5.14 -5.83 -2.54
N ALA A 100 -5.09 -5.27 -1.33
CA ALA A 100 -5.63 -5.88 -0.11
C ALA A 100 -7.13 -6.15 -0.22
N SER A 101 -7.89 -5.22 -0.79
CA SER A 101 -9.34 -5.36 -1.04
C SER A 101 -9.64 -6.50 -2.01
N ALA A 102 -8.89 -6.59 -3.09
CA ALA A 102 -9.02 -7.70 -4.04
C ALA A 102 -8.69 -9.05 -3.38
N PHE A 103 -7.65 -9.11 -2.56
CA PHE A 103 -7.31 -10.30 -1.77
C PHE A 103 -8.50 -10.75 -0.90
N VAL A 104 -9.10 -9.81 -0.16
CA VAL A 104 -10.27 -10.12 0.70
C VAL A 104 -11.44 -10.63 -0.12
N LEU A 105 -11.76 -10.01 -1.26
CA LEU A 105 -12.85 -10.45 -2.12
C LEU A 105 -12.62 -11.86 -2.68
N PHE A 106 -11.40 -12.17 -3.11
CA PHE A 106 -11.05 -13.49 -3.61
C PHE A 106 -11.06 -14.57 -2.52
N GLU A 107 -10.44 -14.29 -1.37
CA GLU A 107 -10.18 -15.32 -0.35
C GLU A 107 -11.30 -15.47 0.69
N LYS A 108 -12.01 -14.39 1.00
CA LYS A 108 -13.06 -14.40 2.04
C LYS A 108 -14.47 -14.41 1.47
N TYR A 109 -14.68 -13.79 0.33
CA TYR A 109 -15.99 -13.72 -0.30
C TYR A 109 -16.12 -14.58 -1.55
N ALA A 110 -15.09 -15.39 -1.85
CA ALA A 110 -15.06 -16.36 -2.95
C ALA A 110 -15.48 -15.76 -4.32
N GLU A 111 -15.05 -14.51 -4.59
CA GLU A 111 -15.27 -13.87 -5.88
C GLU A 111 -14.64 -14.76 -6.98
N LYS A 112 -15.44 -15.15 -7.96
CA LYS A 112 -15.04 -16.13 -9.00
C LYS A 112 -14.47 -15.49 -10.25
N ALA A 113 -14.59 -14.16 -10.37
CA ALA A 113 -14.03 -13.43 -11.50
C ALA A 113 -12.50 -13.56 -11.51
N GLU A 114 -11.88 -13.68 -12.67
CA GLU A 114 -10.42 -13.63 -12.82
C GLU A 114 -9.87 -12.20 -12.59
N VAL A 115 -10.72 -11.21 -12.85
CA VAL A 115 -10.43 -9.78 -12.69
C VAL A 115 -11.53 -9.11 -11.87
N ILE A 116 -11.15 -8.43 -10.81
CA ILE A 116 -12.05 -7.58 -10.03
C ILE A 116 -11.94 -6.15 -10.55
N HIS A 117 -13.09 -5.57 -10.89
CA HIS A 117 -13.19 -4.18 -11.31
C HIS A 117 -13.67 -3.33 -10.13
N PHE A 118 -12.93 -2.25 -9.91
CA PHE A 118 -13.27 -1.23 -8.92
C PHE A 118 -13.53 0.10 -9.61
N THR A 119 -14.37 0.92 -9.00
CA THR A 119 -14.56 2.32 -9.34
C THR A 119 -14.26 3.15 -8.09
N GLY A 120 -13.33 4.09 -8.19
CA GLY A 120 -12.97 5.04 -7.15
C GLY A 120 -13.01 6.48 -7.66
N LYS A 121 -12.64 7.44 -6.81
CA LYS A 121 -12.62 8.87 -7.21
C LYS A 121 -11.72 9.17 -8.42
N SER A 122 -10.63 8.43 -8.59
CA SER A 122 -9.71 8.59 -9.72
C SER A 122 -10.10 7.79 -10.97
N GLY A 123 -11.31 7.22 -10.99
CA GLY A 123 -11.81 6.43 -12.10
C GLY A 123 -11.70 4.92 -11.89
N PRO A 124 -11.77 4.14 -12.99
CA PRO A 124 -11.77 2.68 -12.93
C PRO A 124 -10.38 2.13 -12.61
N LEU A 125 -10.37 1.07 -11.80
CA LEU A 125 -9.20 0.28 -11.45
C LEU A 125 -9.52 -1.20 -11.65
N SER A 126 -8.51 -2.03 -11.88
CA SER A 126 -8.69 -3.47 -11.94
C SER A 126 -7.56 -4.20 -11.24
N VAL A 127 -7.91 -5.33 -10.64
CA VAL A 127 -6.95 -6.27 -10.06
C VAL A 127 -7.23 -7.64 -10.61
N SER A 128 -6.27 -8.21 -11.31
CA SER A 128 -6.31 -9.59 -11.78
C SER A 128 -5.57 -10.53 -10.83
N ARG A 129 -5.95 -11.81 -10.86
CA ARG A 129 -5.21 -12.89 -10.22
C ARG A 129 -4.32 -13.56 -11.26
N GLU A 130 -3.01 -13.50 -11.06
CA GLU A 130 -2.03 -14.18 -11.91
C GLU A 130 -1.20 -15.16 -11.07
N ASN A 131 -1.50 -16.44 -11.16
CA ASN A 131 -0.93 -17.48 -10.30
C ASN A 131 -1.21 -17.17 -8.80
N SER A 132 -0.14 -17.00 -8.00
CA SER A 132 -0.21 -16.65 -6.58
C SER A 132 -0.17 -15.15 -6.29
N ARG A 133 -0.18 -14.29 -7.33
CA ARG A 133 -0.06 -12.84 -7.20
C ARG A 133 -1.34 -12.15 -7.58
N LEU A 134 -1.55 -10.99 -7.00
CA LEU A 134 -2.56 -10.02 -7.41
C LEU A 134 -1.87 -8.91 -8.19
N VAL A 135 -2.44 -8.52 -9.32
CA VAL A 135 -1.83 -7.59 -10.26
C VAL A 135 -2.75 -6.40 -10.51
N LEU A 136 -2.29 -5.23 -10.09
CA LEU A 136 -2.89 -3.94 -10.39
C LEU A 136 -2.50 -3.49 -11.80
N ASP A 137 -3.40 -2.78 -12.47
CA ASP A 137 -3.16 -2.19 -13.79
C ASP A 137 -3.25 -0.66 -13.71
N PHE A 138 -2.10 0.02 -13.88
CA PHE A 138 -1.98 1.47 -13.78
C PHE A 138 -1.41 2.10 -15.05
N PRO A 139 -1.62 3.41 -15.28
CA PRO A 139 -0.94 4.13 -16.35
C PRO A 139 0.56 4.22 -16.08
N SER A 140 1.37 4.12 -17.13
CA SER A 140 2.79 4.44 -17.09
C SER A 140 2.97 5.97 -17.00
N MET A 141 3.85 6.42 -16.12
CA MET A 141 4.18 7.83 -15.90
C MET A 141 5.70 8.01 -16.00
N PRO A 142 6.29 7.97 -17.21
CA PRO A 142 7.71 8.16 -17.39
C PRO A 142 8.16 9.50 -16.78
N PRO A 143 9.17 9.50 -15.88
CA PRO A 143 9.60 10.73 -15.25
C PRO A 143 10.48 11.55 -16.20
N ALA A 144 10.38 12.89 -16.10
CA ALA A 144 11.21 13.83 -16.84
C ALA A 144 12.35 14.38 -15.97
N GLU A 145 13.47 14.73 -16.57
CA GLU A 145 14.62 15.32 -15.88
C GLU A 145 14.25 16.63 -15.18
N GLN A 146 14.72 16.79 -13.93
CA GLN A 146 14.55 17.99 -13.12
C GLN A 146 15.88 18.67 -12.78
N GLY A 147 16.96 17.93 -12.81
CA GLY A 147 18.27 18.38 -12.37
C GLY A 147 18.45 18.37 -10.85
N VAL A 148 19.67 18.11 -10.45
CA VAL A 148 20.07 18.06 -9.03
C VAL A 148 20.11 19.47 -8.45
N THR A 149 19.55 19.67 -7.25
CA THR A 149 19.64 20.92 -6.49
C THR A 149 20.20 20.67 -5.09
N VAL A 150 20.88 21.68 -4.56
CA VAL A 150 21.43 21.63 -3.19
C VAL A 150 20.35 21.40 -2.14
N GLU A 151 19.14 21.88 -2.39
CA GLU A 151 17.99 21.66 -1.49
C GLU A 151 17.61 20.20 -1.38
N ILE A 152 17.64 19.46 -2.52
CA ILE A 152 17.31 18.02 -2.58
C ILE A 152 18.39 17.22 -1.84
N GLU A 153 19.67 17.47 -2.11
CA GLU A 153 20.78 16.80 -1.44
C GLU A 153 20.78 17.08 0.07
N ARG A 154 20.50 18.32 0.46
CA ARG A 154 20.39 18.69 1.87
C ARG A 154 19.20 18.01 2.55
N ALA A 155 18.06 17.90 1.88
CA ALA A 155 16.87 17.24 2.42
C ALA A 155 17.10 15.73 2.59
N LEU A 156 17.86 15.10 1.73
CA LEU A 156 18.21 13.67 1.82
C LEU A 156 19.44 13.41 2.70
N GLY A 157 20.28 14.43 2.94
CA GLY A 157 21.51 14.32 3.72
C GLY A 157 22.62 13.55 3.00
N MET A 158 22.58 13.47 1.66
CA MET A 158 23.55 12.73 0.84
C MET A 158 23.62 13.26 -0.59
N GLU A 159 24.69 12.89 -1.29
CA GLU A 159 24.85 13.15 -2.73
C GLU A 159 23.85 12.34 -3.55
N VAL A 160 23.39 12.91 -4.64
CA VAL A 160 22.43 12.28 -5.58
C VAL A 160 23.04 12.15 -6.97
N VAL A 161 22.68 11.09 -7.68
CA VAL A 161 23.20 10.80 -9.02
C VAL A 161 22.35 11.50 -10.09
N ASP A 162 21.01 11.45 -9.91
CA ASP A 162 20.07 11.97 -10.89
C ASP A 162 18.77 12.37 -10.20
N VAL A 163 18.05 13.35 -10.73
CA VAL A 163 16.76 13.82 -10.25
C VAL A 163 15.79 13.98 -11.42
N LEU A 164 14.67 13.30 -11.27
CA LEU A 164 13.58 13.34 -12.24
C LEU A 164 12.26 13.61 -11.49
N SER A 165 11.20 13.90 -12.20
CA SER A 165 9.85 14.00 -11.62
C SER A 165 8.79 13.50 -12.57
N ALA A 166 7.71 12.97 -11.98
CA ALA A 166 6.43 12.74 -12.62
C ALA A 166 5.34 13.29 -11.66
N ALA A 167 4.51 12.45 -11.07
CA ALA A 167 3.64 12.87 -9.98
C ALA A 167 4.44 13.18 -8.70
N GLU A 168 5.53 12.47 -8.48
CA GLU A 168 6.46 12.56 -7.35
C GLU A 168 7.85 12.98 -7.81
N LEU A 169 8.69 13.44 -6.91
CA LEU A 169 10.12 13.60 -7.17
C LEU A 169 10.79 12.23 -7.11
N LEU A 170 11.54 11.87 -8.14
CA LEU A 170 12.30 10.62 -8.22
C LEU A 170 13.80 10.95 -8.16
N VAL A 171 14.46 10.49 -7.12
CA VAL A 171 15.88 10.73 -6.87
C VAL A 171 16.65 9.42 -6.95
N VAL A 172 17.64 9.39 -7.79
CA VAL A 172 18.53 8.25 -8.00
C VAL A 172 19.76 8.39 -7.12
N LEU A 173 20.03 7.36 -6.33
CA LEU A 173 21.21 7.26 -5.47
C LEU A 173 22.22 6.30 -6.08
N GLU A 174 23.46 6.34 -5.57
CA GLU A 174 24.58 5.60 -6.13
C GLU A 174 24.42 4.07 -5.98
N SER A 175 23.81 3.60 -4.90
CA SER A 175 23.74 2.17 -4.60
C SER A 175 22.47 1.80 -3.80
N GLU A 176 22.15 0.51 -3.78
CA GLU A 176 21.13 -0.06 -2.88
C GLU A 176 21.40 0.30 -1.42
N GLN A 177 22.68 0.24 -1.00
CA GLN A 177 23.04 0.57 0.38
C GLN A 177 22.76 2.05 0.71
N ALA A 178 22.99 2.97 -0.24
CA ALA A 178 22.65 4.39 -0.07
C ALA A 178 21.14 4.59 0.12
N VAL A 179 20.30 3.84 -0.61
CA VAL A 179 18.83 3.87 -0.42
C VAL A 179 18.46 3.37 0.98
N ARG A 180 19.05 2.27 1.43
CA ARG A 180 18.78 1.70 2.76
C ARG A 180 19.24 2.60 3.91
N ASP A 181 20.37 3.27 3.76
CA ASP A 181 20.97 4.14 4.77
C ASP A 181 20.40 5.57 4.77
N CYS A 182 19.62 5.94 3.76
CA CYS A 182 19.03 7.27 3.65
C CYS A 182 18.22 7.63 4.90
N LYS A 183 18.60 8.75 5.53
CA LYS A 183 17.95 9.31 6.72
C LYS A 183 17.56 10.75 6.43
N PRO A 184 16.43 10.96 5.72
CA PRO A 184 16.06 12.27 5.25
C PRO A 184 15.62 13.19 6.39
N ASP A 185 15.83 14.49 6.20
CA ASP A 185 15.15 15.52 6.99
C ASP A 185 13.70 15.67 6.49
N PHE A 186 12.76 15.04 7.19
CA PHE A 186 11.35 15.08 6.84
C PHE A 186 10.77 16.51 6.78
N ALA A 187 11.26 17.42 7.63
CA ALA A 187 10.83 18.80 7.59
C ALA A 187 11.35 19.53 6.34
N ALA A 188 12.53 19.17 5.85
CA ALA A 188 13.05 19.67 4.58
C ALA A 188 12.30 19.09 3.39
N ILE A 189 12.03 17.78 3.37
CA ILE A 189 11.22 17.13 2.33
C ILE A 189 9.83 17.74 2.23
N ALA A 190 9.16 18.00 3.37
CA ALA A 190 7.82 18.62 3.38
C ALA A 190 7.75 20.03 2.77
N ARG A 191 8.89 20.69 2.59
CA ARG A 191 8.97 22.02 1.93
C ARG A 191 9.22 21.94 0.44
N LEU A 192 9.58 20.78 -0.10
CA LEU A 192 9.75 20.58 -1.53
C LEU A 192 8.39 20.70 -2.26
N PRO A 193 8.37 21.16 -3.52
CA PRO A 193 7.12 21.38 -4.24
C PRO A 193 6.48 20.09 -4.81
N TRP A 194 6.80 18.94 -4.26
CA TRP A 194 6.22 17.64 -4.63
C TRP A 194 5.52 17.00 -3.43
N PRO A 195 4.48 16.18 -3.68
CA PRO A 195 3.78 15.45 -2.61
C PRO A 195 4.70 14.53 -1.79
N GLY A 196 5.71 13.97 -2.47
CA GLY A 196 6.69 13.10 -1.84
C GLY A 196 7.95 12.89 -2.69
N VAL A 197 8.91 12.21 -2.10
CA VAL A 197 10.21 11.90 -2.70
C VAL A 197 10.42 10.39 -2.72
N ILE A 198 10.62 9.86 -3.91
CA ILE A 198 11.06 8.49 -4.15
C ILE A 198 12.59 8.52 -4.20
N VAL A 199 13.27 7.76 -3.36
CA VAL A 199 14.69 7.46 -3.54
C VAL A 199 14.85 6.07 -4.10
N THR A 200 15.74 5.88 -5.07
CA THR A 200 15.91 4.59 -5.75
C THR A 200 17.35 4.38 -6.22
N ALA A 201 17.73 3.11 -6.32
CA ALA A 201 18.99 2.67 -6.91
C ALA A 201 18.80 1.32 -7.58
N LYS A 202 19.77 0.94 -8.44
CA LYS A 202 19.86 -0.42 -8.95
C LYS A 202 20.06 -1.39 -7.80
N GLY A 203 19.43 -2.57 -7.85
CA GLY A 203 19.65 -3.64 -6.89
C GLY A 203 21.06 -4.23 -7.02
N ASP A 204 21.69 -4.54 -5.88
CA ASP A 204 23.06 -5.06 -5.82
C ASP A 204 23.13 -6.58 -6.02
N GLY A 205 22.00 -7.28 -5.92
CA GLY A 205 21.89 -8.73 -6.01
C GLY A 205 21.11 -9.22 -7.22
N GLU A 206 21.00 -10.56 -7.31
CA GLU A 206 20.21 -11.22 -8.36
C GLU A 206 18.69 -11.17 -8.08
N ARG A 207 18.31 -10.86 -6.84
CA ARG A 207 16.90 -10.93 -6.41
C ARG A 207 16.06 -9.74 -6.87
N TYR A 208 16.62 -8.53 -6.80
CA TYR A 208 15.91 -7.31 -7.14
C TYR A 208 16.60 -6.57 -8.28
N ASP A 209 15.83 -6.10 -9.25
CA ASP A 209 16.35 -5.25 -10.32
C ASP A 209 16.66 -3.83 -9.81
N PHE A 210 15.85 -3.35 -8.86
CA PHE A 210 16.03 -2.06 -8.21
C PHE A 210 15.44 -2.07 -6.80
N VAL A 211 15.88 -1.11 -6.00
CA VAL A 211 15.34 -0.83 -4.67
C VAL A 211 14.81 0.59 -4.61
N SER A 212 13.85 0.84 -3.74
CA SER A 212 13.29 2.18 -3.52
C SER A 212 12.85 2.39 -2.07
N ARG A 213 12.65 3.66 -1.68
CA ARG A 213 11.90 4.09 -0.51
C ARG A 213 11.07 5.32 -0.90
N TYR A 214 9.99 5.58 -0.17
CA TYR A 214 9.10 6.71 -0.45
C TYR A 214 8.81 7.49 0.82
N PHE A 215 9.08 8.80 0.76
CA PHE A 215 8.93 9.75 1.84
C PHE A 215 7.93 10.83 1.45
N ALA A 216 6.85 10.99 2.22
CA ALA A 216 5.77 11.93 1.93
C ALA A 216 5.29 12.69 3.18
N PRO A 217 6.19 13.35 3.93
CA PRO A 217 5.82 14.05 5.17
C PRO A 217 4.86 15.22 4.93
N GLY A 218 4.85 15.82 3.73
CA GLY A 218 3.93 16.89 3.35
C GLY A 218 2.46 16.47 3.34
N ILE A 219 2.17 15.18 3.18
CA ILE A 219 0.82 14.61 3.26
C ILE A 219 0.60 13.79 4.55
N GLY A 220 1.48 13.95 5.55
CA GLY A 220 1.33 13.35 6.87
C GLY A 220 1.95 11.96 7.04
N ILE A 221 2.67 11.44 6.05
CA ILE A 221 3.31 10.12 6.07
C ILE A 221 4.82 10.30 5.94
N ASN A 222 5.58 10.15 7.04
CA ASN A 222 7.04 10.31 6.97
C ASN A 222 7.68 9.33 5.98
N GLU A 223 7.31 8.06 6.06
CA GLU A 223 7.73 7.01 5.11
C GLU A 223 6.58 6.02 4.92
N ASP A 224 6.18 5.79 3.67
CA ASP A 224 5.18 4.78 3.33
C ASP A 224 5.83 3.39 3.19
N PRO A 225 5.32 2.35 3.85
CA PRO A 225 5.94 1.03 3.85
C PRO A 225 6.13 0.40 2.46
N VAL A 226 5.12 0.41 1.61
CA VAL A 226 5.17 -0.06 0.21
C VAL A 226 4.14 0.68 -0.63
N THR A 227 4.61 1.39 -1.64
CA THR A 227 3.80 2.31 -2.44
C THR A 227 3.65 1.81 -3.88
N GLY A 228 2.48 1.27 -4.20
CA GLY A 228 2.20 0.78 -5.55
C GLY A 228 2.32 1.88 -6.62
N SER A 229 1.74 3.07 -6.36
CA SER A 229 1.66 4.17 -7.34
C SER A 229 3.02 4.72 -7.77
N THR A 230 4.04 4.72 -6.91
CA THR A 230 5.41 5.16 -7.27
C THR A 230 6.02 4.31 -8.39
N HIS A 231 5.54 3.06 -8.53
CA HIS A 231 6.01 2.16 -9.58
C HIS A 231 5.48 2.53 -10.97
N CYS A 232 4.48 3.41 -11.07
CA CYS A 232 4.09 4.02 -12.34
C CYS A 232 5.24 4.84 -12.97
N SER A 233 6.13 5.39 -12.15
CA SER A 233 7.33 6.14 -12.59
C SER A 233 8.61 5.29 -12.52
N LEU A 234 8.77 4.49 -11.47
CA LEU A 234 9.96 3.63 -11.29
C LEU A 234 10.11 2.61 -12.41
N ILE A 235 9.01 2.00 -12.87
CA ILE A 235 9.07 0.94 -13.88
C ILE A 235 9.51 1.48 -15.25
N PRO A 236 8.93 2.53 -15.85
CA PRO A 236 9.44 3.05 -17.11
C PRO A 236 10.90 3.56 -16.99
N TYR A 237 11.29 4.16 -15.86
CA TYR A 237 12.67 4.58 -15.61
C TYR A 237 13.64 3.39 -15.64
N TRP A 238 13.39 2.36 -14.80
CA TRP A 238 14.28 1.20 -14.69
C TRP A 238 14.21 0.28 -15.91
N SER A 239 13.05 0.18 -16.57
CA SER A 239 12.92 -0.58 -17.82
C SER A 239 13.87 -0.05 -18.90
N ALA A 240 13.93 1.28 -19.06
CA ALA A 240 14.84 1.91 -20.02
C ALA A 240 16.31 1.71 -19.62
N ARG A 241 16.65 1.85 -18.35
CA ARG A 241 18.04 1.76 -17.84
C ARG A 241 18.58 0.33 -17.88
N LEU A 242 17.73 -0.68 -17.62
CA LEU A 242 18.13 -2.08 -17.56
C LEU A 242 17.83 -2.85 -18.85
N ASN A 243 17.15 -2.24 -19.81
CA ASN A 243 16.64 -2.88 -21.02
C ASN A 243 15.81 -4.12 -20.72
N LYS A 244 14.90 -4.00 -19.74
CA LYS A 244 14.00 -5.06 -19.29
C LYS A 244 12.57 -4.54 -19.18
N PHE A 245 11.59 -5.35 -19.58
CA PHE A 245 10.16 -5.01 -19.43
C PHE A 245 9.50 -5.66 -18.21
N SER A 246 10.12 -6.69 -17.64
CA SER A 246 9.68 -7.33 -16.40
C SER A 246 10.75 -7.11 -15.34
N LEU A 247 10.35 -6.51 -14.23
CA LEU A 247 11.25 -6.05 -13.17
C LEU A 247 10.72 -6.49 -11.80
N THR A 248 11.63 -6.87 -10.92
CA THR A 248 11.34 -7.09 -9.51
C THR A 248 11.92 -5.91 -8.71
N GLY A 249 11.02 -5.11 -8.11
CA GLY A 249 11.38 -4.04 -7.20
C GLY A 249 11.27 -4.47 -5.74
N TYR A 250 12.09 -3.85 -4.88
CA TYR A 250 11.96 -3.97 -3.44
C TYR A 250 11.87 -2.58 -2.81
N GLN A 251 10.78 -2.29 -2.10
CA GLN A 251 10.70 -1.07 -1.30
C GLN A 251 11.30 -1.35 0.08
N ALA A 252 12.46 -0.71 0.34
CA ALA A 252 13.35 -1.02 1.47
C ALA A 252 13.01 -0.20 2.73
N SER A 253 11.73 -0.04 3.03
CA SER A 253 11.24 0.51 4.30
C SER A 253 11.52 -0.44 5.46
N ALA A 254 11.21 -0.01 6.70
CA ALA A 254 11.34 -0.87 7.88
C ALA A 254 10.52 -2.18 7.78
N ARG A 255 9.36 -2.16 7.09
CA ARG A 255 8.54 -3.35 6.84
C ARG A 255 8.99 -4.12 5.60
N GLY A 256 9.41 -3.40 4.58
CA GLY A 256 9.81 -3.92 3.28
C GLY A 256 8.68 -4.58 2.49
N GLY A 257 8.83 -4.65 1.16
CA GLY A 257 7.90 -5.38 0.32
C GLY A 257 8.39 -5.57 -1.10
N GLU A 258 7.89 -6.60 -1.75
CA GLU A 258 8.29 -7.02 -3.10
C GLU A 258 7.20 -6.71 -4.11
N LEU A 259 7.60 -6.12 -5.22
CA LEU A 259 6.71 -5.79 -6.32
C LEU A 259 7.26 -6.41 -7.61
N PHE A 260 6.39 -7.20 -8.27
CA PHE A 260 6.69 -7.87 -9.53
C PHE A 260 6.00 -7.12 -10.65
N CYS A 261 6.74 -6.32 -11.38
CA CYS A 261 6.15 -5.35 -12.29
C CYS A 261 6.46 -5.67 -13.75
N ARG A 262 5.59 -5.21 -14.66
CA ARG A 262 5.79 -5.28 -16.10
C ARG A 262 5.40 -3.96 -16.76
N LEU A 263 6.20 -3.51 -17.68
CA LEU A 263 5.86 -2.39 -18.58
C LEU A 263 5.21 -2.95 -19.84
N GLU A 264 3.96 -2.60 -20.09
CA GLU A 264 3.16 -3.04 -21.24
C GLU A 264 2.63 -1.82 -22.00
N GLY A 265 3.44 -1.28 -22.92
CA GLY A 265 3.15 -0.05 -23.64
C GLY A 265 3.00 1.13 -22.66
N GLU A 266 1.82 1.74 -22.63
CA GLU A 266 1.50 2.86 -21.74
C GLU A 266 0.94 2.40 -20.37
N ARG A 267 1.05 1.12 -20.04
CA ARG A 267 0.55 0.54 -18.78
C ARG A 267 1.68 -0.09 -17.98
N VAL A 268 1.54 0.00 -16.65
CA VAL A 268 2.38 -0.70 -15.70
C VAL A 268 1.52 -1.69 -14.93
N LYS A 269 1.86 -2.98 -15.04
CA LYS A 269 1.29 -4.04 -14.24
C LYS A 269 2.10 -4.16 -12.95
N ILE A 270 1.45 -4.00 -11.81
CA ILE A 270 2.10 -3.98 -10.50
C ILE A 270 1.59 -5.18 -9.70
N GLY A 271 2.39 -6.24 -9.68
CA GLY A 271 2.08 -7.49 -9.01
C GLY A 271 2.62 -7.56 -7.59
N GLY A 272 1.88 -8.20 -6.69
CA GLY A 272 2.32 -8.48 -5.34
C GLY A 272 1.56 -9.63 -4.69
N HIS A 273 2.13 -10.17 -3.62
CA HIS A 273 1.42 -11.06 -2.72
C HIS A 273 0.63 -10.26 -1.69
N ALA A 274 -0.30 -10.90 -1.02
CA ALA A 274 -1.00 -10.33 0.12
C ALA A 274 -1.22 -11.39 1.18
N THR A 275 -1.17 -10.99 2.45
CA THR A 275 -1.27 -11.90 3.59
C THR A 275 -2.31 -11.39 4.57
N LEU A 276 -3.29 -12.24 4.92
CA LEU A 276 -4.26 -11.93 5.97
C LEU A 276 -3.57 -11.95 7.34
N VAL A 277 -3.74 -10.88 8.11
CA VAL A 277 -3.15 -10.74 9.45
C VAL A 277 -4.21 -10.93 10.54
N ALA A 278 -5.36 -10.30 10.36
CA ALA A 278 -6.46 -10.38 11.31
C ALA A 278 -7.83 -10.31 10.63
N SER A 279 -8.84 -10.86 11.26
CA SER A 279 -10.25 -10.68 10.93
C SER A 279 -11.06 -10.55 12.22
N GLY A 280 -12.08 -9.74 12.18
CA GLY A 280 -12.92 -9.50 13.35
C GLY A 280 -14.16 -8.69 13.01
N ALA A 281 -14.82 -8.19 14.04
CA ALA A 281 -15.95 -7.30 13.92
C ALA A 281 -15.73 -6.04 14.75
N LEU A 282 -15.91 -4.88 14.15
CA LEU A 282 -16.02 -3.60 14.84
C LEU A 282 -17.44 -3.48 15.40
N ILE A 283 -17.56 -3.20 16.68
CA ILE A 283 -18.84 -3.07 17.38
C ILE A 283 -19.09 -1.59 17.64
N LEU A 284 -20.15 -1.06 17.04
CA LEU A 284 -20.58 0.33 17.21
C LEU A 284 -21.86 0.35 18.06
N SER A 285 -21.79 1.03 19.19
CA SER A 285 -22.90 1.19 20.16
C SER A 285 -23.61 2.53 20.01
#